data_7e777f8b8f8448a8b6e542816e7b98e5
#
_entry.id   7e777f8b8f8448a8b6e542816e7b98e5
#
_cell.length_a   1.000
_cell.length_b   1.000
_cell.length_c   1.000
_cell.angle_alpha   90.00
_cell.angle_beta   90.00
_cell.angle_gamma   90.00
#
_symmetry.space_group_name_H-M   'P 1'
#
loop_
_entity.id
_entity.type
_entity.pdbx_description
1 polymer ?
#
loop_
_entity_poly.entity_id
_entity_poly.type
_entity_poly.pdbx_seq_one_letter_code
_entity_poly.pdbx_strand_id
1 'polypeptide(L)'
;MPIKVTDLTEADIPAAIEIIQTAFAEDPYFKWVFDAENFNKQRNHDSLAVRCRWGINNAIFQVAKDTSTTTEAGKEGDERVVGVSCWLPPQPPHTPETWYSWTQSWLLSWRQMLNNVWHFGRGGLRTNRYWIWKERQHEAQSQIWDDPKGYYFCNIVAVRPDCQGLGVGRKLFEAVTDRADQEGVKCYLESSRNVPNVQIYEKMGFEMRKEMEFSVEGEEEKGGGG
;
A
#
# COMPACT_ATOMS: atom_id res chain seq x y z
N MET A 1 -23.13 6.80 4.74
CA MET A 1 -22.03 6.65 5.72
C MET A 1 -21.16 7.90 5.63
N PRO A 2 -21.13 8.74 6.66
CA PRO A 2 -20.23 9.89 6.69
C PRO A 2 -18.79 9.39 6.92
N ILE A 3 -17.89 9.72 5.98
CA ILE A 3 -16.48 9.30 6.01
C ILE A 3 -15.62 10.53 6.24
N LYS A 4 -14.74 10.44 7.24
CA LYS A 4 -13.68 11.39 7.52
C LYS A 4 -12.32 10.76 7.24
N VAL A 5 -11.47 11.43 6.47
CA VAL A 5 -10.08 11.00 6.25
C VAL A 5 -9.18 11.79 7.19
N THR A 6 -8.32 11.08 7.91
CA THR A 6 -7.34 11.64 8.85
C THR A 6 -5.99 10.95 8.69
N ASP A 7 -4.94 11.58 9.19
CA ASP A 7 -3.65 10.91 9.25
C ASP A 7 -3.71 9.69 10.20
N LEU A 8 -2.93 8.66 9.87
CA LEU A 8 -2.79 7.45 10.67
C LEU A 8 -2.13 7.79 12.01
N THR A 9 -2.73 7.35 13.11
CA THR A 9 -2.14 7.43 14.45
C THR A 9 -1.70 6.06 14.95
N GLU A 10 -0.89 6.01 16.01
CA GLU A 10 -0.49 4.74 16.65
C GLU A 10 -1.71 3.90 17.08
N ALA A 11 -2.79 4.55 17.51
CA ALA A 11 -4.03 3.87 17.92
C ALA A 11 -4.76 3.20 16.74
N ASP A 12 -4.60 3.71 15.53
CA ASP A 12 -5.25 3.19 14.32
C ASP A 12 -4.49 2.00 13.70
N ILE A 13 -3.22 1.79 14.09
CA ILE A 13 -2.35 0.77 13.47
C ILE A 13 -2.97 -0.64 13.49
N PRO A 14 -3.53 -1.15 14.59
CA PRO A 14 -4.11 -2.49 14.59
C PRO A 14 -5.23 -2.66 13.57
N ALA A 15 -6.13 -1.69 13.48
CA ALA A 15 -7.24 -1.70 12.51
C ALA A 15 -6.73 -1.56 11.07
N ALA A 16 -5.74 -0.70 10.83
CA ALA A 16 -5.12 -0.55 9.51
C ALA A 16 -4.47 -1.86 9.03
N ILE A 17 -3.76 -2.56 9.91
CA ILE A 17 -3.13 -3.85 9.58
C ILE A 17 -4.19 -4.90 9.24
N GLU A 18 -5.26 -5.00 10.03
CA GLU A 18 -6.37 -5.93 9.76
C GLU A 18 -6.97 -5.68 8.38
N ILE A 19 -7.21 -4.41 8.02
CA ILE A 19 -7.75 -4.02 6.72
C ILE A 19 -6.79 -4.42 5.60
N ILE A 20 -5.51 -4.11 5.73
CA ILE A 20 -4.48 -4.46 4.74
C ILE A 20 -4.42 -5.98 4.56
N GLN A 21 -4.29 -6.75 5.64
CA GLN A 21 -4.21 -8.21 5.57
C GLN A 21 -5.44 -8.83 4.93
N THR A 22 -6.63 -8.31 5.24
CA THR A 22 -7.89 -8.81 4.66
C THR A 22 -8.01 -8.46 3.18
N ALA A 23 -7.70 -7.24 2.79
CA ALA A 23 -7.81 -6.78 1.41
C ALA A 23 -6.82 -7.48 0.46
N PHE A 24 -5.62 -7.80 0.95
CA PHE A 24 -4.57 -8.42 0.15
C PHE A 24 -4.51 -9.95 0.27
N ALA A 25 -5.33 -10.59 1.13
CA ALA A 25 -5.30 -12.05 1.30
C ALA A 25 -5.47 -12.83 -0.01
N GLU A 26 -6.36 -12.34 -0.88
CA GLU A 26 -6.67 -12.94 -2.18
C GLU A 26 -6.00 -12.21 -3.36
N ASP A 27 -5.06 -11.33 -3.07
CA ASP A 27 -4.37 -10.55 -4.10
C ASP A 27 -3.39 -11.41 -4.91
N PRO A 28 -3.39 -11.35 -6.26
CA PRO A 28 -2.50 -12.15 -7.10
C PRO A 28 -1.01 -11.95 -6.78
N TYR A 29 -0.59 -10.69 -6.56
CA TYR A 29 0.79 -10.39 -6.17
C TYR A 29 1.14 -11.04 -4.83
N PHE A 30 0.24 -10.95 -3.84
CA PHE A 30 0.48 -11.54 -2.53
C PHE A 30 0.64 -13.06 -2.62
N LYS A 31 -0.26 -13.73 -3.35
CA LYS A 31 -0.20 -15.18 -3.59
C LYS A 31 1.05 -15.61 -4.37
N TRP A 32 1.53 -14.76 -5.25
CA TRP A 32 2.74 -15.03 -6.01
C TRP A 32 4.00 -14.89 -5.16
N VAL A 33 4.06 -13.85 -4.31
CA VAL A 33 5.25 -13.52 -3.49
C VAL A 33 5.31 -14.34 -2.20
N PHE A 34 4.17 -14.74 -1.64
CA PHE A 34 4.14 -15.55 -0.40
C PHE A 34 3.76 -16.99 -0.69
N ASP A 35 4.41 -17.90 0.03
CA ASP A 35 4.04 -19.29 0.11
C ASP A 35 2.90 -19.47 1.10
N ALA A 36 1.72 -19.90 0.61
CA ALA A 36 0.53 -20.03 1.43
C ALA A 36 0.68 -21.06 2.56
N GLU A 37 1.44 -22.16 2.32
CA GLU A 37 1.64 -23.22 3.32
C GLU A 37 2.54 -22.77 4.48
N ASN A 38 3.50 -21.87 4.18
CA ASN A 38 4.48 -21.37 5.14
C ASN A 38 4.21 -19.92 5.56
N PHE A 39 3.04 -19.36 5.22
CA PHE A 39 2.70 -17.98 5.54
C PHE A 39 2.50 -17.78 7.04
N ASN A 40 3.35 -16.97 7.65
CA ASN A 40 3.23 -16.59 9.04
C ASN A 40 2.50 -15.24 9.18
N LYS A 41 1.19 -15.32 9.50
CA LYS A 41 0.31 -14.14 9.64
C LYS A 41 0.80 -13.17 10.72
N GLN A 42 1.29 -13.68 11.87
CA GLN A 42 1.79 -12.84 12.95
C GLN A 42 3.07 -12.09 12.55
N ARG A 43 4.01 -12.78 11.91
CA ARG A 43 5.22 -12.15 11.38
C ARG A 43 4.87 -11.04 10.35
N ASN A 44 3.89 -11.30 9.49
CA ASN A 44 3.41 -10.31 8.53
C ASN A 44 2.75 -9.12 9.24
N HIS A 45 1.92 -9.36 10.26
CA HIS A 45 1.34 -8.33 11.12
C HIS A 45 2.42 -7.42 11.72
N ASP A 46 3.43 -8.00 12.34
CA ASP A 46 4.50 -7.23 12.98
C ASP A 46 5.34 -6.45 11.96
N SER A 47 5.56 -7.03 10.76
CA SER A 47 6.18 -6.32 9.64
C SER A 47 5.37 -5.11 9.19
N LEU A 48 4.05 -5.25 9.12
CA LEU A 48 3.15 -4.15 8.77
C LEU A 48 3.13 -3.08 9.87
N ALA A 49 3.14 -3.48 11.15
CA ALA A 49 3.22 -2.53 12.27
C ALA A 49 4.47 -1.66 12.21
N VAL A 50 5.63 -2.27 11.90
CA VAL A 50 6.88 -1.53 11.68
C VAL A 50 6.75 -0.54 10.51
N ARG A 51 6.12 -0.95 9.41
CA ARG A 51 5.89 -0.09 8.23
C ARG A 51 4.92 1.04 8.52
N CYS A 52 3.83 0.78 9.26
CA CYS A 52 2.87 1.81 9.68
C CYS A 52 3.56 2.89 10.53
N ARG A 53 4.34 2.49 11.53
CA ARG A 53 5.09 3.44 12.37
C ARG A 53 6.11 4.24 11.57
N TRP A 54 6.80 3.61 10.63
CA TRP A 54 7.68 4.32 9.72
C TRP A 54 6.88 5.32 8.87
N GLY A 55 5.73 4.88 8.34
CA GLY A 55 4.88 5.67 7.46
C GLY A 55 4.29 6.91 8.12
N ILE A 56 3.95 6.88 9.41
CA ILE A 56 3.47 8.04 10.17
C ILE A 56 4.42 9.24 10.04
N ASN A 57 5.72 8.98 9.98
CA ASN A 57 6.73 10.04 9.94
C ASN A 57 7.34 10.30 8.57
N ASN A 58 7.16 9.38 7.60
CA ASN A 58 7.90 9.41 6.33
C ASN A 58 6.99 9.30 5.08
N ALA A 59 5.69 9.18 5.26
CA ALA A 59 4.72 9.02 4.19
C ALA A 59 3.45 9.82 4.48
N ILE A 60 2.57 9.94 3.50
CA ILE A 60 1.20 10.39 3.70
C ILE A 60 0.39 9.12 3.99
N PHE A 61 0.29 8.76 5.26
CA PHE A 61 -0.40 7.57 5.69
C PHE A 61 -1.73 7.97 6.35
N GLN A 62 -2.84 7.60 5.71
CA GLN A 62 -4.16 8.06 6.07
C GLN A 62 -5.10 6.90 6.37
N VAL A 63 -6.09 7.18 7.21
CA VAL A 63 -7.21 6.28 7.49
C VAL A 63 -8.53 6.99 7.19
N ALA A 64 -9.47 6.23 6.63
CA ALA A 64 -10.86 6.64 6.50
C ALA A 64 -11.64 6.09 7.70
N LYS A 65 -12.33 6.98 8.42
CA LYS A 65 -13.12 6.65 9.60
C LYS A 65 -14.60 6.86 9.32
N ASP A 66 -15.41 5.89 9.72
CA ASP A 66 -16.87 6.04 9.73
C ASP A 66 -17.29 6.78 11.00
N THR A 67 -17.93 7.92 10.82
CA THR A 67 -18.40 8.77 11.93
C THR A 67 -19.90 8.59 12.23
N SER A 68 -20.56 7.59 11.62
CA SER A 68 -22.00 7.35 11.83
C SER A 68 -22.33 6.73 13.19
N THR A 69 -21.35 6.19 13.91
CA THR A 69 -21.50 5.53 15.21
C THR A 69 -21.44 6.51 16.40
N THR A 70 -21.68 7.80 16.17
CA THR A 70 -21.79 8.77 17.28
C THR A 70 -23.01 8.39 18.14
N THR A 71 -22.79 7.76 19.27
CA THR A 71 -23.82 7.45 20.26
C THR A 71 -24.41 8.77 20.79
N GLU A 72 -25.73 8.81 21.02
CA GLU A 72 -26.53 9.97 21.48
C GLU A 72 -26.06 10.62 22.81
N ALA A 73 -24.91 10.24 23.36
CA ALA A 73 -24.42 10.69 24.67
C ALA A 73 -23.25 11.68 24.61
N GLY A 74 -22.93 12.30 23.45
CA GLY A 74 -21.90 13.34 23.38
C GLY A 74 -20.47 12.89 23.75
N LYS A 75 -20.23 11.59 23.94
CA LYS A 75 -18.90 10.99 23.95
C LYS A 75 -18.50 10.74 22.51
N GLU A 76 -17.30 11.19 22.12
CA GLU A 76 -16.69 10.77 20.85
C GLU A 76 -16.83 9.27 20.74
N GLY A 77 -17.80 8.83 19.93
CA GLY A 77 -18.04 7.43 19.65
C GLY A 77 -16.80 6.91 18.92
N ASP A 78 -16.45 5.68 19.19
CA ASP A 78 -15.27 4.99 18.64
C ASP A 78 -15.36 5.05 17.10
N GLU A 79 -14.68 6.02 16.48
CA GLU A 79 -14.66 6.21 15.02
C GLU A 79 -14.05 4.95 14.39
N ARG A 80 -14.87 4.13 13.73
CA ARG A 80 -14.44 2.87 13.14
C ARG A 80 -13.57 3.12 11.91
N VAL A 81 -12.34 2.62 11.90
CA VAL A 81 -11.49 2.64 10.72
C VAL A 81 -12.05 1.67 9.66
N VAL A 82 -12.33 2.18 8.46
CA VAL A 82 -12.96 1.45 7.36
C VAL A 82 -12.12 1.38 6.09
N GLY A 83 -11.05 2.17 6.02
CA GLY A 83 -10.11 2.16 4.90
C GLY A 83 -8.77 2.77 5.30
N VAL A 84 -7.77 2.51 4.50
CA VAL A 84 -6.38 2.97 4.71
C VAL A 84 -5.70 3.25 3.39
N SER A 85 -4.87 4.29 3.32
CA SER A 85 -3.98 4.55 2.20
C SER A 85 -2.60 5.00 2.69
N CYS A 86 -1.58 4.61 1.93
CA CYS A 86 -0.20 5.04 2.15
C CYS A 86 0.38 5.53 0.83
N TRP A 87 0.77 6.79 0.82
CA TRP A 87 1.37 7.45 -0.33
C TRP A 87 2.78 7.91 0.01
N LEU A 88 3.71 7.65 -0.88
CA LEU A 88 5.04 8.24 -0.80
C LEU A 88 5.01 9.61 -1.46
N PRO A 89 5.54 10.66 -0.79
CA PRO A 89 5.59 11.99 -1.37
C PRO A 89 6.52 12.04 -2.58
N PRO A 90 6.32 13.00 -3.50
CA PRO A 90 7.16 13.11 -4.68
C PRO A 90 8.60 13.41 -4.30
N GLN A 91 9.51 12.67 -4.94
CA GLN A 91 10.95 12.91 -4.84
C GLN A 91 11.46 13.30 -6.23
N PRO A 92 11.93 14.54 -6.43
CA PRO A 92 12.57 14.92 -7.67
C PRO A 92 13.78 14.04 -7.97
N PRO A 93 13.99 13.63 -9.23
CA PRO A 93 15.20 12.90 -9.61
C PRO A 93 16.44 13.73 -9.24
N HIS A 94 17.47 13.07 -8.78
CA HIS A 94 18.73 13.68 -8.29
C HIS A 94 18.66 14.46 -6.96
N THR A 95 17.55 14.39 -6.22
CA THR A 95 17.55 14.92 -4.85
C THR A 95 18.46 14.04 -3.98
N PRO A 96 19.52 14.59 -3.39
CA PRO A 96 20.39 13.79 -2.52
C PRO A 96 19.60 13.29 -1.31
N GLU A 97 19.79 12.02 -0.96
CA GLU A 97 19.20 11.50 0.26
C GLU A 97 19.68 12.32 1.46
N THR A 98 18.74 12.77 2.28
CA THR A 98 19.09 13.44 3.53
C THR A 98 19.58 12.40 4.56
N TRP A 99 20.45 12.82 5.49
CA TRP A 99 20.86 11.96 6.61
C TRP A 99 19.64 11.41 7.38
N TYR A 100 18.58 12.19 7.49
CA TYR A 100 17.33 11.75 8.12
C TYR A 100 16.66 10.63 7.33
N SER A 101 16.48 10.81 6.03
CA SER A 101 15.89 9.80 5.13
C SER A 101 16.69 8.49 5.15
N TRP A 102 18.02 8.60 5.06
CA TRP A 102 18.93 7.47 5.14
C TRP A 102 18.81 6.72 6.48
N THR A 103 18.81 7.44 7.60
CA THR A 103 18.69 6.81 8.94
C THR A 103 17.33 6.15 9.12
N GLN A 104 16.23 6.73 8.62
CA GLN A 104 14.90 6.14 8.69
C GLN A 104 14.79 4.86 7.86
N SER A 105 15.36 4.83 6.66
CA SER A 105 15.42 3.63 5.80
C SER A 105 16.27 2.53 6.44
N TRP A 106 17.39 2.89 7.04
CA TRP A 106 18.25 1.97 7.76
C TRP A 106 17.55 1.39 9.00
N LEU A 107 16.86 2.23 9.78
CA LEU A 107 16.11 1.80 10.96
C LEU A 107 14.95 0.87 10.58
N LEU A 108 14.24 1.17 9.48
CA LEU A 108 13.20 0.29 8.93
C LEU A 108 13.78 -1.09 8.59
N SER A 109 14.92 -1.12 7.90
CA SER A 109 15.60 -2.37 7.52
C SER A 109 16.03 -3.19 8.73
N TRP A 110 16.58 -2.55 9.76
CA TRP A 110 16.95 -3.20 11.01
C TRP A 110 15.74 -3.79 11.75
N ARG A 111 14.67 -3.03 11.86
CA ARG A 111 13.43 -3.51 12.51
C ARG A 111 12.82 -4.70 11.76
N GLN A 112 12.86 -4.69 10.43
CA GLN A 112 12.43 -5.82 9.63
C GLN A 112 13.35 -7.04 9.81
N MET A 113 14.65 -6.83 9.93
CA MET A 113 15.60 -7.90 10.22
C MET A 113 15.34 -8.51 11.60
N LEU A 114 15.15 -7.71 12.64
CA LEU A 114 14.81 -8.20 13.97
C LEU A 114 13.48 -8.98 13.97
N ASN A 115 12.47 -8.51 13.24
CA ASN A 115 11.22 -9.23 13.06
C ASN A 115 11.44 -10.61 12.41
N ASN A 116 12.32 -10.70 11.39
CA ASN A 116 12.66 -11.98 10.77
C ASN A 116 13.38 -12.92 11.75
N VAL A 117 14.28 -12.40 12.57
CA VAL A 117 14.98 -13.20 13.60
C VAL A 117 14.00 -13.69 14.65
N TRP A 118 13.11 -12.82 15.14
CA TRP A 118 12.11 -13.16 16.15
C TRP A 118 11.16 -14.27 15.71
N HIS A 119 10.78 -14.25 14.43
CA HIS A 119 9.88 -15.25 13.86
C HIS A 119 10.60 -16.41 13.16
N PHE A 120 11.90 -16.58 13.38
CA PHE A 120 12.72 -17.65 12.80
C PHE A 120 12.63 -17.75 11.28
N GLY A 121 12.48 -16.60 10.60
CA GLY A 121 12.43 -16.56 9.14
C GLY A 121 11.61 -15.41 8.56
N ARG A 122 11.40 -15.49 7.25
CA ARG A 122 10.71 -14.45 6.49
C ARG A 122 9.21 -14.69 6.32
N GLY A 123 8.63 -15.66 7.04
CA GLY A 123 7.19 -15.94 7.07
C GLY A 123 6.60 -16.29 5.70
N GLY A 124 7.24 -17.20 4.98
CA GLY A 124 6.79 -17.66 3.66
C GLY A 124 7.11 -16.73 2.50
N LEU A 125 7.86 -15.63 2.72
CA LEU A 125 8.27 -14.75 1.63
C LEU A 125 9.23 -15.46 0.65
N ARG A 126 8.82 -15.61 -0.60
CA ARG A 126 9.64 -16.12 -1.70
C ARG A 126 10.54 -15.00 -2.21
N THR A 127 11.73 -14.90 -1.64
CA THR A 127 12.64 -13.76 -1.89
C THR A 127 13.03 -13.58 -3.33
N ASN A 128 13.20 -14.68 -4.09
CA ASN A 128 13.49 -14.61 -5.52
C ASN A 128 12.36 -13.87 -6.27
N ARG A 129 11.11 -14.27 -6.06
CA ARG A 129 9.95 -13.62 -6.68
C ARG A 129 9.80 -12.16 -6.26
N TYR A 130 10.08 -11.85 -5.00
CA TYR A 130 10.09 -10.47 -4.52
C TYR A 130 11.12 -9.60 -5.26
N TRP A 131 12.32 -10.13 -5.53
CA TRP A 131 13.35 -9.38 -6.25
C TRP A 131 13.02 -9.22 -7.74
N ILE A 132 12.46 -10.24 -8.39
CA ILE A 132 11.95 -10.15 -9.77
C ILE A 132 10.91 -9.01 -9.86
N TRP A 133 9.96 -8.98 -8.92
CA TRP A 133 8.97 -7.90 -8.87
C TRP A 133 9.62 -6.53 -8.68
N LYS A 134 10.60 -6.42 -7.77
CA LYS A 134 11.31 -5.16 -7.54
C LYS A 134 12.06 -4.66 -8.77
N GLU A 135 12.67 -5.54 -9.50
CA GLU A 135 13.37 -5.22 -10.75
C GLU A 135 12.40 -4.72 -11.81
N ARG A 136 11.29 -5.42 -12.03
CA ARG A 136 10.24 -5.00 -12.99
C ARG A 136 9.58 -3.67 -12.59
N GLN A 137 9.34 -3.47 -11.31
CA GLN A 137 8.88 -2.19 -10.78
C GLN A 137 9.86 -1.08 -11.11
N HIS A 138 11.15 -1.28 -10.85
CA HIS A 138 12.18 -0.28 -11.14
C HIS A 138 12.28 0.01 -12.64
N GLU A 139 12.25 -1.01 -13.49
CA GLU A 139 12.23 -0.83 -14.95
C GLU A 139 11.01 -0.01 -15.41
N ALA A 140 9.82 -0.32 -14.91
CA ALA A 140 8.61 0.41 -15.27
C ALA A 140 8.68 1.86 -14.81
N GLN A 141 9.08 2.11 -13.58
CA GLN A 141 9.22 3.47 -13.04
C GLN A 141 10.27 4.27 -13.82
N SER A 142 11.42 3.69 -14.16
CA SER A 142 12.46 4.36 -14.95
C SER A 142 12.01 4.78 -16.34
N GLN A 143 11.01 4.11 -16.91
CA GLN A 143 10.45 4.42 -18.23
C GLN A 143 9.27 5.42 -18.17
N ILE A 144 8.53 5.42 -17.07
CA ILE A 144 7.29 6.18 -16.92
C ILE A 144 7.53 7.48 -16.14
N TRP A 145 8.44 7.48 -15.19
CA TRP A 145 8.71 8.62 -14.32
C TRP A 145 9.65 9.60 -15.00
N ASP A 146 9.06 10.49 -15.80
CA ASP A 146 9.74 11.51 -16.61
C ASP A 146 9.57 12.94 -16.06
N ASP A 147 8.75 13.09 -14.99
CA ASP A 147 8.46 14.41 -14.43
C ASP A 147 9.56 14.86 -13.46
N PRO A 148 10.16 16.04 -13.66
CA PRO A 148 11.20 16.56 -12.77
C PRO A 148 10.72 16.86 -11.36
N LYS A 149 9.41 16.98 -11.14
CA LYS A 149 8.82 17.14 -9.80
C LYS A 149 8.71 15.83 -9.04
N GLY A 150 8.87 14.67 -9.72
CA GLY A 150 8.57 13.36 -9.19
C GLY A 150 7.06 13.06 -9.19
N TYR A 151 6.66 12.06 -8.41
CA TYR A 151 5.28 11.55 -8.39
C TYR A 151 4.83 11.26 -6.96
N TYR A 152 3.57 11.55 -6.66
CA TYR A 152 2.91 10.93 -5.50
C TYR A 152 2.67 9.45 -5.81
N PHE A 153 3.33 8.55 -5.10
CA PHE A 153 3.21 7.12 -5.32
C PHE A 153 2.26 6.47 -4.31
N CYS A 154 1.09 6.01 -4.78
CA CYS A 154 0.17 5.22 -3.99
C CYS A 154 0.74 3.81 -3.79
N ASN A 155 1.35 3.57 -2.63
CA ASN A 155 1.96 2.29 -2.30
C ASN A 155 0.94 1.27 -1.75
N ILE A 156 -0.05 1.74 -0.99
CA ILE A 156 -1.11 0.91 -0.43
C ILE A 156 -2.42 1.70 -0.47
N VAL A 157 -3.48 1.04 -0.89
CA VAL A 157 -4.86 1.43 -0.64
C VAL A 157 -5.68 0.19 -0.35
N ALA A 158 -6.43 0.21 0.73
CA ALA A 158 -7.29 -0.90 1.14
C ALA A 158 -8.56 -0.39 1.81
N VAL A 159 -9.67 -1.03 1.51
CA VAL A 159 -10.99 -0.74 2.08
C VAL A 159 -11.57 -2.02 2.61
N ARG A 160 -12.16 -1.96 3.80
CA ARG A 160 -12.87 -3.11 4.38
C ARG A 160 -13.90 -3.67 3.40
N PRO A 161 -14.03 -5.00 3.27
CA PRO A 161 -14.97 -5.62 2.34
C PRO A 161 -16.41 -5.15 2.52
N ASP A 162 -16.85 -4.99 3.77
CA ASP A 162 -18.21 -4.53 4.13
C ASP A 162 -18.46 -3.03 3.85
N CYS A 163 -17.41 -2.29 3.49
CA CYS A 163 -17.47 -0.85 3.18
C CYS A 163 -17.09 -0.52 1.73
N GLN A 164 -16.83 -1.54 0.90
CA GLN A 164 -16.57 -1.33 -0.51
C GLN A 164 -17.82 -0.85 -1.26
N GLY A 165 -17.62 -0.08 -2.34
CA GLY A 165 -18.72 0.53 -3.10
C GLY A 165 -19.37 1.75 -2.42
N LEU A 166 -19.00 2.11 -1.19
CA LEU A 166 -19.54 3.24 -0.43
C LEU A 166 -18.72 4.53 -0.59
N GLY A 167 -17.82 4.59 -1.55
CA GLY A 167 -17.00 5.78 -1.83
C GLY A 167 -15.77 5.97 -0.92
N VAL A 168 -15.48 5.02 -0.01
CA VAL A 168 -14.35 5.12 0.93
C VAL A 168 -13.02 5.25 0.20
N GLY A 169 -12.77 4.36 -0.78
CA GLY A 169 -11.54 4.39 -1.59
C GLY A 169 -11.37 5.71 -2.33
N ARG A 170 -12.46 6.21 -2.92
CA ARG A 170 -12.45 7.49 -3.62
C ARG A 170 -12.01 8.64 -2.70
N LYS A 171 -12.55 8.73 -1.50
CA LYS A 171 -12.16 9.77 -0.52
C LYS A 171 -10.70 9.68 -0.09
N LEU A 172 -10.16 8.45 0.04
CA LEU A 172 -8.73 8.25 0.31
C LEU A 172 -7.85 8.71 -0.85
N PHE A 173 -8.32 8.55 -2.10
CA PHE A 173 -7.61 9.06 -3.26
C PHE A 173 -7.71 10.60 -3.34
N GLU A 174 -8.91 11.16 -3.28
CA GLU A 174 -9.15 12.61 -3.36
C GLU A 174 -8.32 13.39 -2.35
N ALA A 175 -8.14 12.87 -1.12
CA ALA A 175 -7.31 13.51 -0.10
C ALA A 175 -5.86 13.77 -0.52
N VAL A 176 -5.32 13.01 -1.50
CA VAL A 176 -3.96 13.19 -2.01
C VAL A 176 -3.96 13.73 -3.43
N THR A 177 -4.88 13.29 -4.30
CA THR A 177 -4.94 13.77 -5.70
C THR A 177 -5.31 15.26 -5.77
N ASP A 178 -6.21 15.75 -4.91
CA ASP A 178 -6.54 17.18 -4.83
C ASP A 178 -5.31 18.03 -4.47
N ARG A 179 -4.47 17.53 -3.58
CA ARG A 179 -3.20 18.15 -3.25
C ARG A 179 -2.21 18.09 -4.43
N ALA A 180 -2.11 16.94 -5.06
CA ALA A 180 -1.25 16.76 -6.24
C ALA A 180 -1.63 17.70 -7.38
N ASP A 181 -2.93 17.88 -7.62
CA ASP A 181 -3.46 18.82 -8.62
C ASP A 181 -3.10 20.27 -8.29
N GLN A 182 -3.25 20.68 -7.03
CA GLN A 182 -2.87 22.03 -6.57
C GLN A 182 -1.37 22.30 -6.74
N GLU A 183 -0.52 21.29 -6.52
CA GLU A 183 0.93 21.40 -6.65
C GLU A 183 1.39 21.19 -8.11
N GLY A 184 0.51 20.73 -9.00
CA GLY A 184 0.80 20.36 -10.38
C GLY A 184 1.81 19.21 -10.43
N VAL A 185 1.62 18.18 -9.58
CA VAL A 185 2.44 16.97 -9.48
C VAL A 185 1.58 15.78 -9.87
N LYS A 186 2.14 14.85 -10.61
CA LYS A 186 1.44 13.64 -11.05
C LYS A 186 1.33 12.61 -9.91
N CYS A 187 0.30 11.76 -9.99
CA CYS A 187 0.12 10.59 -9.15
C CYS A 187 0.46 9.32 -9.91
N TYR A 188 1.00 8.32 -9.22
CA TYR A 188 1.34 7.01 -9.77
C TYR A 188 0.85 5.90 -8.83
N LEU A 189 0.38 4.82 -9.40
CA LEU A 189 0.05 3.59 -8.67
C LEU A 189 0.35 2.36 -9.50
N GLU A 190 0.43 1.22 -8.83
CA GLU A 190 0.55 -0.10 -9.44
C GLU A 190 -0.60 -0.97 -8.96
N SER A 191 -1.17 -1.78 -9.86
CA SER A 191 -2.26 -2.69 -9.54
C SER A 191 -1.89 -4.10 -9.97
N SER A 192 -2.08 -5.06 -9.07
CA SER A 192 -1.92 -6.49 -9.32
C SER A 192 -3.10 -7.12 -10.05
N ARG A 193 -4.20 -6.37 -10.21
CA ARG A 193 -5.43 -6.83 -10.87
C ARG A 193 -5.82 -5.86 -11.97
N ASN A 194 -6.13 -6.40 -13.14
CA ASN A 194 -6.71 -5.63 -14.23
C ASN A 194 -8.19 -5.30 -13.90
N VAL A 195 -9.01 -6.31 -13.72
CA VAL A 195 -10.46 -6.15 -13.43
C VAL A 195 -10.71 -6.45 -11.93
N PRO A 196 -11.46 -5.60 -11.23
CA PRO A 196 -12.11 -4.34 -11.65
C PRO A 196 -11.24 -3.09 -11.49
N ASN A 197 -9.98 -3.23 -11.06
CA ASN A 197 -9.16 -2.12 -10.53
C ASN A 197 -8.88 -1.04 -11.58
N VAL A 198 -8.49 -1.42 -12.80
CA VAL A 198 -8.19 -0.45 -13.86
C VAL A 198 -9.39 0.46 -14.11
N GLN A 199 -10.59 -0.10 -14.26
CA GLN A 199 -11.81 0.69 -14.46
C GLN A 199 -12.15 1.61 -13.29
N ILE A 200 -11.81 1.20 -12.05
CA ILE A 200 -11.99 2.03 -10.85
C ILE A 200 -11.04 3.23 -10.89
N TYR A 201 -9.77 2.98 -11.21
CA TYR A 201 -8.75 4.02 -11.28
C TYR A 201 -8.96 4.98 -12.47
N GLU A 202 -9.41 4.48 -13.63
CA GLU A 202 -9.78 5.33 -14.75
C GLU A 202 -10.90 6.32 -14.40
N LYS A 203 -11.91 5.88 -13.63
CA LYS A 203 -12.97 6.78 -13.12
C LYS A 203 -12.46 7.84 -12.13
N MET A 204 -11.26 7.66 -11.59
CA MET A 204 -10.58 8.62 -10.72
C MET A 204 -9.56 9.48 -11.47
N GLY A 205 -9.49 9.36 -12.81
CA GLY A 205 -8.61 10.15 -13.67
C GLY A 205 -7.23 9.55 -13.91
N PHE A 206 -6.99 8.30 -13.51
CA PHE A 206 -5.74 7.61 -13.83
C PHE A 206 -5.80 7.01 -15.24
N GLU A 207 -4.65 6.96 -15.89
CA GLU A 207 -4.47 6.33 -17.20
C GLU A 207 -3.55 5.11 -17.06
N MET A 208 -3.92 3.97 -17.66
CA MET A 208 -3.06 2.81 -17.76
C MET A 208 -1.88 3.11 -18.70
N ARG A 209 -0.67 3.04 -18.19
CA ARG A 209 0.55 3.39 -18.96
C ARG A 209 1.32 2.16 -19.41
N LYS A 210 1.35 1.12 -18.60
CA LYS A 210 2.13 -0.09 -18.88
C LYS A 210 1.56 -1.28 -18.13
N GLU A 211 1.57 -2.43 -18.79
CA GLU A 211 1.37 -3.74 -18.16
C GLU A 211 2.72 -4.38 -17.87
N MET A 212 2.85 -4.98 -16.68
CA MET A 212 4.06 -5.67 -16.24
C MET A 212 3.77 -7.15 -16.07
N GLU A 213 4.50 -7.99 -16.77
CA GLU A 213 4.41 -9.43 -16.62
C GLU A 213 5.53 -9.94 -15.70
N PHE A 214 5.17 -10.88 -14.84
CA PHE A 214 6.10 -11.54 -13.92
C PHE A 214 6.10 -13.03 -14.17
N SER A 215 7.25 -13.57 -14.52
CA SER A 215 7.46 -15.02 -14.65
C SER A 215 8.78 -15.41 -13.98
N VAL A 216 8.84 -16.62 -13.46
CA VAL A 216 10.11 -17.24 -13.05
C VAL A 216 10.60 -18.05 -14.23
N GLU A 217 11.83 -17.82 -14.69
CA GLU A 217 12.42 -18.63 -15.76
C GLU A 217 12.36 -20.12 -15.39
N GLY A 218 11.67 -20.93 -16.20
CA GLY A 218 11.50 -22.37 -15.99
C GLY A 218 10.19 -22.83 -15.37
N GLU A 219 9.30 -21.94 -14.90
CA GLU A 219 7.91 -22.26 -14.58
C GLU A 219 7.03 -21.99 -15.84
N GLU A 220 7.03 -22.92 -16.80
CA GLU A 220 6.01 -22.93 -17.83
C GLU A 220 4.62 -23.11 -17.20
N GLU A 221 3.67 -22.28 -17.61
CA GLU A 221 2.27 -22.35 -17.19
C GLU A 221 1.72 -23.79 -17.30
N LYS A 222 1.66 -24.48 -16.19
CA LYS A 222 0.73 -25.61 -16.03
C LYS A 222 -0.62 -25.07 -15.56
N GLY A 223 -1.45 -24.61 -16.50
CA GLY A 223 -2.79 -24.18 -16.10
C GLY A 223 -3.57 -23.40 -17.12
N GLY A 224 -3.70 -23.92 -18.31
CA GLY A 224 -4.62 -23.40 -19.31
C GLY A 224 -5.28 -24.54 -20.05
N GLY A 225 -6.30 -25.15 -19.46
CA GLY A 225 -7.07 -26.17 -20.14
C GLY A 225 -8.22 -26.69 -19.28
N GLY A 226 -9.43 -26.17 -19.53
CA GLY A 226 -10.64 -26.66 -18.91
C GLY A 226 -11.70 -25.60 -18.83
#